data_8063e03f9e1bbf30009088197249e550
#
_entry.id   8063e03f9e1bbf30009088197249e550
#
_cell.length_a   1.000
_cell.length_b   1.000
_cell.length_c   1.000
_cell.angle_alpha   90.00
_cell.angle_beta   90.00
_cell.angle_gamma   90.00
#
_symmetry.space_group_name_H-M   'P 1'
#
loop_
_entity.id
_entity.type
_entity.pdbx_description
1 polymer ?
#
loop_
_entity_poly.entity_id
_entity_poly.type
_entity_poly.pdbx_seq_one_letter_code
_entity_poly.pdbx_strand_id
1 'polypeptide(L)'
;MLFGINIYRPVGLFMNQDKQDQQKEHILKAALSVIVKNGYERSRMDDIVQSSKLSKGAIYWYYKSKKEVYLSLVDYWVKNYNSGFIENLEQHSTASAQLKGLFDYFMEQFDKDPAIFKILVEFWSLSGRDSDFNDKLQKVYSEF
;
A
#
# COMPACT_ATOMS: atom_id res chain seq x y z
N MET A 1 18.67 -12.77 -45.00
CA MET A 1 17.90 -11.61 -44.43
C MET A 1 17.87 -11.73 -42.93
N LEU A 2 18.75 -11.03 -42.27
CA LEU A 2 18.87 -11.02 -40.80
C LEU A 2 18.05 -9.86 -40.30
N PHE A 3 16.94 -10.13 -39.61
CA PHE A 3 16.18 -9.12 -38.86
C PHE A 3 16.96 -8.78 -37.60
N GLY A 4 17.55 -7.57 -37.59
CA GLY A 4 18.22 -7.01 -36.45
C GLY A 4 17.21 -6.72 -35.34
N ILE A 5 17.24 -7.49 -34.26
CA ILE A 5 16.58 -7.16 -33.01
C ILE A 5 17.38 -6.05 -32.38
N ASN A 6 16.82 -4.84 -32.40
CA ASN A 6 17.40 -3.68 -31.77
C ASN A 6 17.19 -3.78 -30.24
N ILE A 7 18.19 -4.34 -29.52
CA ILE A 7 18.19 -4.51 -28.05
C ILE A 7 18.78 -3.29 -27.33
N TYR A 8 18.60 -2.08 -27.87
CA TYR A 8 18.91 -0.87 -27.13
C TYR A 8 17.68 -0.34 -26.40
N ARG A 9 17.27 -1.02 -25.30
CA ARG A 9 16.47 -0.41 -24.27
C ARG A 9 17.42 0.35 -23.33
N PRO A 10 17.28 1.66 -23.18
CA PRO A 10 18.23 2.42 -22.37
C PRO A 10 18.13 2.02 -20.90
N VAL A 11 19.21 1.49 -20.38
CA VAL A 11 19.40 1.08 -18.96
C VAL A 11 19.04 2.22 -17.98
N GLY A 12 19.18 3.47 -18.39
CA GLY A 12 18.83 4.65 -17.61
C GLY A 12 17.35 4.82 -17.26
N LEU A 13 16.42 4.24 -18.05
CA LEU A 13 14.99 4.30 -17.77
C LEU A 13 14.59 3.39 -16.58
N PHE A 14 15.22 2.23 -16.45
CA PHE A 14 14.99 1.30 -15.33
C PHE A 14 15.55 1.84 -14.02
N MET A 15 16.75 2.40 -14.04
CA MET A 15 17.34 3.03 -12.84
C MET A 15 16.54 4.22 -12.33
N ASN A 16 15.84 4.93 -13.20
CA ASN A 16 14.99 6.06 -12.80
C ASN A 16 13.67 5.58 -12.20
N GLN A 17 13.08 4.50 -12.73
CA GLN A 17 11.85 3.90 -12.21
C GLN A 17 12.08 3.31 -10.81
N ASP A 18 13.15 2.54 -10.61
CA ASP A 18 13.49 1.96 -9.31
C ASP A 18 13.69 3.03 -8.24
N LYS A 19 14.36 4.14 -8.58
CA LYS A 19 14.52 5.27 -7.65
C LYS A 19 13.20 5.95 -7.31
N GLN A 20 12.31 6.09 -8.29
CA GLN A 20 10.99 6.67 -8.06
C GLN A 20 10.13 5.77 -7.16
N ASP A 21 10.18 4.46 -7.37
CA ASP A 21 9.44 3.50 -6.57
C ASP A 21 9.97 3.45 -5.12
N GLN A 22 11.28 3.47 -4.94
CA GLN A 22 11.91 3.60 -3.61
C GLN A 22 11.52 4.90 -2.91
N GLN A 23 11.44 6.01 -3.63
CA GLN A 23 11.04 7.30 -3.07
C GLN A 23 9.57 7.30 -2.65
N LYS A 24 8.68 6.73 -3.47
CA LYS A 24 7.26 6.53 -3.11
C LYS A 24 7.12 5.69 -1.86
N GLU A 25 7.80 4.56 -1.80
CA GLU A 25 7.78 3.68 -0.64
C GLU A 25 8.28 4.39 0.63
N HIS A 26 9.33 5.19 0.53
CA HIS A 26 9.84 5.99 1.63
C HIS A 26 8.78 7.00 2.14
N ILE A 27 8.08 7.68 1.23
CA ILE A 27 6.99 8.59 1.58
C ILE A 27 5.84 7.83 2.26
N LEU A 28 5.45 6.67 1.73
CA LEU A 28 4.38 5.85 2.28
C LEU A 28 4.71 5.33 3.68
N LYS A 29 5.95 4.92 3.94
CA LYS A 29 6.41 4.51 5.28
C LYS A 29 6.37 5.68 6.28
N ALA A 30 6.78 6.87 5.87
CA ALA A 30 6.66 8.07 6.69
C ALA A 30 5.19 8.43 7.00
N ALA A 31 4.33 8.36 5.98
CA ALA A 31 2.89 8.59 6.13
C ALA A 31 2.23 7.56 7.06
N LEU A 32 2.58 6.28 6.92
CA LEU A 32 2.11 5.20 7.80
C LEU A 32 2.41 5.54 9.26
N SER A 33 3.65 5.91 9.57
CA SER A 33 4.07 6.30 10.93
C SER A 33 3.25 7.47 11.48
N VAL A 34 3.02 8.50 10.66
CA VAL A 34 2.23 9.68 11.05
C VAL A 34 0.77 9.31 11.32
N ILE A 35 0.16 8.54 10.41
CA ILE A 35 -1.26 8.18 10.49
C ILE A 35 -1.52 7.22 11.65
N VAL A 36 -0.64 6.25 11.88
CA VAL A 36 -0.73 5.33 13.03
C VAL A 36 -0.69 6.09 14.36
N LYS A 37 0.14 7.13 14.44
CA LYS A 37 0.27 7.95 15.64
C LYS A 37 -0.90 8.89 15.86
N ASN A 38 -1.36 9.58 14.83
CA ASN A 38 -2.28 10.71 14.93
C ASN A 38 -3.71 10.36 14.47
N GLY A 39 -3.91 9.28 13.72
CA GLY A 39 -5.12 9.00 12.94
C GLY A 39 -5.13 9.81 11.63
N TYR A 40 -5.94 9.38 10.66
CA TYR A 40 -6.05 10.03 9.35
C TYR A 40 -6.52 11.48 9.46
N GLU A 41 -7.59 11.72 10.20
CA GLU A 41 -8.22 13.06 10.26
C GLU A 41 -7.25 14.14 10.79
N ARG A 42 -6.50 13.82 11.84
CA ARG A 42 -5.57 14.76 12.47
C ARG A 42 -4.22 14.88 11.79
N SER A 43 -3.87 13.94 10.90
CA SER A 43 -2.63 13.98 10.13
C SER A 43 -2.67 15.05 9.06
N ARG A 44 -1.54 15.67 8.78
CA ARG A 44 -1.36 16.71 7.77
C ARG A 44 -0.23 16.33 6.81
N MET A 45 -0.24 16.90 5.60
CA MET A 45 0.87 16.72 4.66
C MET A 45 2.20 17.22 5.23
N ASP A 46 2.19 18.29 6.02
CA ASP A 46 3.41 18.82 6.66
C ASP A 46 3.98 17.86 7.71
N ASP A 47 3.15 17.05 8.38
CA ASP A 47 3.63 16.00 9.29
C ASP A 47 4.37 14.89 8.51
N ILE A 48 3.87 14.55 7.32
CA ILE A 48 4.51 13.58 6.42
C ILE A 48 5.84 14.13 5.89
N VAL A 49 5.87 15.40 5.51
CA VAL A 49 7.11 16.10 5.10
C VAL A 49 8.15 16.00 6.21
N GLN A 50 7.77 16.33 7.44
CA GLN A 50 8.67 16.27 8.59
C GLN A 50 9.15 14.86 8.89
N SER A 51 8.25 13.88 8.86
CA SER A 51 8.57 12.48 9.12
C SER A 51 9.49 11.87 8.07
N SER A 52 9.26 12.19 6.78
CA SER A 52 10.07 11.68 5.66
C SER A 52 11.44 12.31 5.53
N LYS A 53 11.65 13.48 6.14
CA LYS A 53 12.85 14.32 5.95
C LYS A 53 13.10 14.76 4.50
N LEU A 54 12.08 14.70 3.65
CA LEU A 54 12.13 15.18 2.28
C LEU A 54 11.63 16.62 2.20
N SER A 55 11.99 17.31 1.11
CA SER A 55 11.45 18.64 0.86
C SER A 55 9.94 18.57 0.56
N LYS A 56 9.21 19.63 0.92
CA LYS A 56 7.78 19.77 0.60
C LYS A 56 7.51 19.58 -0.91
N GLY A 57 8.34 20.18 -1.76
CA GLY A 57 8.25 20.04 -3.20
C GLY A 57 8.40 18.60 -3.68
N ALA A 58 9.32 17.83 -3.10
CA ALA A 58 9.52 16.43 -3.42
C ALA A 58 8.26 15.60 -3.08
N ILE A 59 7.64 15.81 -1.91
CA ILE A 59 6.41 15.10 -1.52
C ILE A 59 5.26 15.45 -2.47
N TYR A 60 5.02 16.76 -2.73
CA TYR A 60 3.92 17.23 -3.58
C TYR A 60 4.11 16.91 -5.07
N TRP A 61 5.30 16.53 -5.47
CA TRP A 61 5.52 15.99 -6.81
C TRP A 61 4.87 14.59 -6.96
N TYR A 62 4.93 13.76 -5.92
CA TYR A 62 4.34 12.41 -5.89
C TYR A 62 2.86 12.40 -5.52
N TYR A 63 2.47 13.17 -4.51
CA TYR A 63 1.14 13.14 -3.90
C TYR A 63 0.60 14.54 -3.67
N LYS A 64 -0.57 14.84 -4.25
CA LYS A 64 -1.18 16.18 -4.16
C LYS A 64 -1.95 16.40 -2.87
N SER A 65 -2.35 15.33 -2.18
CA SER A 65 -3.15 15.40 -0.97
C SER A 65 -2.86 14.24 0.00
N LYS A 66 -3.23 14.43 1.25
CA LYS A 66 -3.21 13.39 2.27
C LYS A 66 -4.08 12.18 1.87
N LYS A 67 -5.23 12.42 1.23
CA LYS A 67 -6.13 11.39 0.71
C LYS A 67 -5.40 10.50 -0.32
N GLU A 68 -4.71 11.11 -1.26
CA GLU A 68 -3.96 10.38 -2.28
C GLU A 68 -2.84 9.51 -1.67
N VAL A 69 -2.13 10.04 -0.68
CA VAL A 69 -1.14 9.26 0.08
C VAL A 69 -1.80 8.06 0.77
N TYR A 70 -2.95 8.28 1.41
CA TYR A 70 -3.62 7.20 2.16
C TYR A 70 -4.16 6.11 1.24
N LEU A 71 -4.78 6.47 0.12
CA LEU A 71 -5.23 5.51 -0.90
C LEU A 71 -4.05 4.70 -1.47
N SER A 72 -2.91 5.34 -1.66
CA SER A 72 -1.68 4.66 -2.09
C SER A 72 -1.08 3.75 -1.02
N LEU A 73 -1.27 4.06 0.27
CA LEU A 73 -0.91 3.16 1.37
C LEU A 73 -1.73 1.86 1.31
N VAL A 74 -3.02 1.95 0.99
CA VAL A 74 -3.87 0.76 0.81
C VAL A 74 -3.37 -0.09 -0.35
N ASP A 75 -3.02 0.50 -1.50
CA ASP A 75 -2.43 -0.23 -2.63
C ASP A 75 -1.11 -0.91 -2.27
N TYR A 76 -0.25 -0.18 -1.56
CA TYR A 76 1.03 -0.72 -1.10
C TYR A 76 0.83 -1.93 -0.18
N TRP A 77 -0.14 -1.83 0.72
CA TRP A 77 -0.48 -2.93 1.63
C TRP A 77 -1.04 -4.13 0.87
N VAL A 78 -2.04 -3.95 0.03
CA VAL A 78 -2.63 -5.02 -0.79
C VAL A 78 -1.55 -5.74 -1.58
N LYS A 79 -0.68 -5.01 -2.27
CA LYS A 79 0.42 -5.59 -3.05
C LYS A 79 1.38 -6.46 -2.23
N ASN A 80 1.66 -6.06 -0.98
CA ASN A 80 2.65 -6.76 -0.16
C ASN A 80 2.06 -7.93 0.65
N TYR A 81 0.75 -7.93 0.91
CA TYR A 81 0.12 -8.96 1.76
C TYR A 81 -0.79 -9.92 0.99
N ASN A 82 -1.21 -9.57 -0.24
CA ASN A 82 -2.14 -10.39 -1.02
C ASN A 82 -1.55 -11.75 -1.42
N SER A 83 -0.27 -11.82 -1.76
CA SER A 83 0.37 -13.07 -2.15
C SER A 83 0.32 -14.12 -1.02
N GLY A 84 0.67 -13.74 0.20
CA GLY A 84 0.61 -14.64 1.34
C GLY A 84 -0.81 -15.10 1.69
N PHE A 85 -1.81 -14.26 1.45
CA PHE A 85 -3.21 -14.61 1.61
C PHE A 85 -3.64 -15.69 0.60
N ILE A 86 -3.34 -15.53 -0.66
CA ILE A 86 -3.66 -16.49 -1.73
C ILE A 86 -2.92 -17.82 -1.51
N GLU A 87 -1.62 -17.76 -1.24
CA GLU A 87 -0.80 -18.93 -0.94
C GLU A 87 -1.34 -19.73 0.24
N ASN A 88 -1.83 -19.06 1.28
CA ASN A 88 -2.44 -19.73 2.43
C ASN A 88 -3.74 -20.43 2.04
N LEU A 89 -4.59 -19.81 1.21
CA LEU A 89 -5.82 -20.48 0.71
C LEU A 89 -5.52 -21.73 -0.09
N GLU A 90 -4.52 -21.69 -0.97
CA GLU A 90 -4.16 -22.79 -1.84
C GLU A 90 -3.57 -24.00 -1.09
N GLN A 91 -3.02 -23.80 0.11
CA GLN A 91 -2.49 -24.87 0.94
C GLN A 91 -3.57 -25.77 1.55
N HIS A 92 -4.84 -25.38 1.50
CA HIS A 92 -5.94 -26.05 2.16
C HIS A 92 -7.00 -26.53 1.17
N SER A 93 -7.41 -27.81 1.28
CA SER A 93 -8.35 -28.45 0.35
C SER A 93 -9.81 -28.35 0.76
N THR A 94 -10.12 -27.96 1.98
CA THR A 94 -11.49 -27.84 2.48
C THR A 94 -11.80 -26.42 2.90
N ALA A 95 -13.04 -25.97 2.72
CA ALA A 95 -13.49 -24.63 3.11
C ALA A 95 -13.24 -24.33 4.60
N SER A 96 -13.44 -25.31 5.49
CA SER A 96 -13.17 -25.16 6.91
C SER A 96 -11.69 -24.94 7.21
N ALA A 97 -10.80 -25.69 6.55
CA ALA A 97 -9.36 -25.54 6.71
C ALA A 97 -8.86 -24.22 6.09
N GLN A 98 -9.42 -23.81 4.94
CA GLN A 98 -9.16 -22.51 4.35
C GLN A 98 -9.53 -21.37 5.28
N LEU A 99 -10.73 -21.40 5.85
CA LEU A 99 -11.18 -20.37 6.79
C LEU A 99 -10.30 -20.30 8.05
N LYS A 100 -9.93 -21.46 8.61
CA LYS A 100 -9.00 -21.51 9.74
C LYS A 100 -7.63 -20.96 9.36
N GLY A 101 -7.07 -21.38 8.24
CA GLY A 101 -5.77 -20.91 7.75
C GLY A 101 -5.75 -19.39 7.51
N LEU A 102 -6.82 -18.83 6.97
CA LEU A 102 -6.98 -17.39 6.84
C LEU A 102 -6.96 -16.68 8.18
N PHE A 103 -7.71 -17.18 9.14
CA PHE A 103 -7.74 -16.61 10.48
C PHE A 103 -6.34 -16.64 11.13
N ASP A 104 -5.68 -17.79 11.07
CA ASP A 104 -4.31 -17.96 11.61
C ASP A 104 -3.33 -17.00 10.89
N TYR A 105 -3.42 -16.86 9.57
CA TYR A 105 -2.61 -15.92 8.79
C TYR A 105 -2.85 -14.46 9.22
N PHE A 106 -4.11 -14.04 9.36
CA PHE A 106 -4.41 -12.70 9.83
C PHE A 106 -3.90 -12.43 11.24
N MET A 107 -4.02 -13.38 12.16
CA MET A 107 -3.50 -13.26 13.52
C MET A 107 -1.97 -13.12 13.52
N GLU A 108 -1.28 -13.91 12.70
CA GLU A 108 0.16 -13.82 12.54
C GLU A 108 0.60 -12.45 11.99
N GLN A 109 -0.12 -11.91 10.98
CA GLN A 109 0.17 -10.58 10.46
C GLN A 109 -0.11 -9.49 11.50
N PHE A 110 -1.17 -9.63 12.28
CA PHE A 110 -1.50 -8.72 13.37
C PHE A 110 -0.38 -8.67 14.42
N ASP A 111 0.16 -9.82 14.80
CA ASP A 111 1.27 -9.88 15.77
C ASP A 111 2.57 -9.27 15.20
N LYS A 112 2.82 -9.45 13.89
CA LYS A 112 4.00 -8.89 13.21
C LYS A 112 3.93 -7.38 13.04
N ASP A 113 2.77 -6.86 12.65
CA ASP A 113 2.57 -5.42 12.37
C ASP A 113 1.16 -4.93 12.74
N PRO A 114 0.90 -4.66 14.03
CA PRO A 114 -0.39 -4.15 14.49
C PRO A 114 -0.77 -2.80 13.86
N ALA A 115 0.21 -2.04 13.37
CA ALA A 115 0.00 -0.73 12.75
C ALA A 115 -0.85 -0.84 11.47
N ILE A 116 -0.65 -1.88 10.69
CA ILE A 116 -1.40 -2.16 9.46
C ILE A 116 -2.89 -2.33 9.75
N PHE A 117 -3.23 -3.08 10.80
CA PHE A 117 -4.65 -3.28 11.16
C PHE A 117 -5.34 -1.99 11.58
N LYS A 118 -4.63 -1.11 12.28
CA LYS A 118 -5.15 0.22 12.61
C LYS A 118 -5.49 1.02 11.35
N ILE A 119 -4.62 0.99 10.36
CA ILE A 119 -4.85 1.63 9.06
C ILE A 119 -6.06 1.03 8.33
N LEU A 120 -6.21 -0.29 8.32
CA LEU A 120 -7.34 -0.96 7.66
C LEU A 120 -8.67 -0.64 8.32
N VAL A 121 -8.75 -0.67 9.65
CA VAL A 121 -9.97 -0.31 10.39
C VAL A 121 -10.36 1.15 10.10
N GLU A 122 -9.39 2.05 10.08
CA GLU A 122 -9.64 3.45 9.75
C GLU A 122 -10.07 3.62 8.28
N PHE A 123 -9.48 2.86 7.36
CA PHE A 123 -9.87 2.83 5.96
C PHE A 123 -11.32 2.39 5.76
N TRP A 124 -11.76 1.32 6.42
CA TRP A 124 -13.17 0.89 6.40
C TRP A 124 -14.10 1.96 6.97
N SER A 125 -13.72 2.61 8.05
CA SER A 125 -14.49 3.71 8.62
C SER A 125 -14.63 4.89 7.65
N LEU A 126 -13.55 5.24 6.92
CA LEU A 126 -13.56 6.31 5.93
C LEU A 126 -14.40 5.94 4.70
N SER A 127 -14.37 4.69 4.26
CA SER A 127 -15.13 4.23 3.09
C SER A 127 -16.64 4.36 3.25
N GLY A 128 -17.14 4.36 4.47
CA GLY A 128 -18.55 4.64 4.77
C GLY A 128 -18.96 6.10 4.63
N ARG A 129 -18.01 7.04 4.48
CA ARG A 129 -18.25 8.48 4.52
C ARG A 129 -17.71 9.25 3.31
N ASP A 130 -16.84 8.63 2.53
CA ASP A 130 -16.13 9.26 1.42
C ASP A 130 -16.10 8.32 0.22
N SER A 131 -16.60 8.80 -0.93
CA SER A 131 -16.75 8.00 -2.16
C SER A 131 -15.43 7.47 -2.70
N ASP A 132 -14.34 8.24 -2.62
CA ASP A 132 -13.04 7.79 -3.15
C ASP A 132 -12.50 6.59 -2.34
N PHE A 133 -12.71 6.61 -1.02
CA PHE A 133 -12.38 5.47 -0.16
C PHE A 133 -13.30 4.28 -0.40
N ASN A 134 -14.60 4.52 -0.66
CA ASN A 134 -15.55 3.46 -0.99
C ASN A 134 -15.17 2.78 -2.31
N ASP A 135 -14.93 3.55 -3.36
CA ASP A 135 -14.52 3.03 -4.68
C ASP A 135 -13.24 2.22 -4.59
N LYS A 136 -12.28 2.69 -3.77
CA LYS A 136 -11.05 1.96 -3.50
C LYS A 136 -11.32 0.63 -2.80
N LEU A 137 -12.21 0.61 -1.81
CA LEU A 137 -12.58 -0.61 -1.09
C LEU A 137 -13.24 -1.63 -2.02
N GLN A 138 -14.18 -1.19 -2.87
CA GLN A 138 -14.82 -2.05 -3.86
C GLN A 138 -13.80 -2.66 -4.82
N LYS A 139 -12.84 -1.85 -5.28
CA LYS A 139 -11.75 -2.34 -6.13
C LYS A 139 -10.92 -3.41 -5.43
N VAL A 140 -10.50 -3.17 -4.20
CA VAL A 140 -9.75 -4.16 -3.40
C VAL A 140 -10.53 -5.47 -3.30
N TYR A 141 -11.81 -5.43 -2.97
CA TYR A 141 -12.64 -6.64 -2.88
C TYR A 141 -12.83 -7.37 -4.21
N SER A 142 -12.78 -6.65 -5.34
CA SER A 142 -12.92 -7.28 -6.66
C SER A 142 -11.66 -8.01 -7.13
N GLU A 143 -10.54 -7.81 -6.46
CA GLU A 143 -9.26 -8.48 -6.76
C GLU A 143 -9.08 -9.82 -6.00
N PHE A 144 -10.02 -10.14 -5.08
CA PHE A 144 -10.09 -11.40 -4.33
C PHE A 144 -11.22 -12.29 -4.84
#